data_99c8826cbc7f7fc7a745c521dbe0325c
#
_entry.id   99c8826cbc7f7fc7a745c521dbe0325c
#
_cell.length_a   1.000
_cell.length_b   1.000
_cell.length_c   1.000
_cell.angle_alpha   90.00
_cell.angle_beta   90.00
_cell.angle_gamma   90.00
#
_symmetry.space_group_name_H-M   'P 1'
#
loop_
_entity.id
_entity.type
_entity.pdbx_description
1 polymer ?
#
loop_
_entity_poly.entity_id
_entity_poly.type
_entity_poly.pdbx_seq_one_letter_code
_entity_poly.pdbx_strand_id
1 'polypeptide(L)'
;AYGDDINMLTVGAAFAAYQHSLIAGGSDFDHYYYNGNEDALTEKQKRGLAIFTGKGQCSSCHAIGEEFSLFSDEKLHNTGVGYQASMLIPPGIGRSELAPGTTIEFDLSYVSPSAEERPNDLGRYEVTEDPSDRWKFRTPSLRNVSLTPPYMHNGTLSTLEEVVAFYNDGGIPNPLLDPLIRPLRLSSQEQTDLVAFLKALTSPEAFN
;
A
#
# COMPACT_ATOMS: atom_id res chain seq x y z
N ALA A 1 27.06 -15.00 12.50
CA ALA A 1 26.90 -15.34 11.09
C ALA A 1 27.56 -14.28 10.17
N TYR A 2 27.60 -13.01 10.57
CA TYR A 2 28.12 -11.90 9.76
C TYR A 2 29.44 -11.32 10.27
N GLY A 3 30.16 -12.03 11.17
CA GLY A 3 31.37 -11.54 11.83
C GLY A 3 31.05 -10.52 12.93
N ASP A 4 32.11 -9.85 13.44
CA ASP A 4 31.97 -8.90 14.56
C ASP A 4 31.66 -7.46 14.10
N ASP A 5 31.70 -7.18 12.80
CA ASP A 5 31.47 -5.85 12.25
C ASP A 5 29.99 -5.58 11.95
N ILE A 6 29.36 -4.77 12.79
CA ILE A 6 28.01 -4.25 12.54
C ILE A 6 28.13 -3.01 11.66
N ASN A 7 27.69 -3.12 10.42
CA ASN A 7 27.64 -2.02 9.45
C ASN A 7 26.36 -2.11 8.60
N MET A 8 26.09 -1.09 7.78
CA MET A 8 24.87 -1.01 6.97
C MET A 8 24.71 -2.22 6.02
N LEU A 9 25.80 -2.78 5.50
CA LEU A 9 25.74 -3.94 4.60
C LEU A 9 25.36 -5.21 5.36
N THR A 10 25.97 -5.45 6.53
CA THR A 10 25.67 -6.64 7.35
C THR A 10 24.28 -6.59 7.96
N VAL A 11 23.80 -5.39 8.34
CA VAL A 11 22.41 -5.17 8.78
C VAL A 11 21.43 -5.42 7.62
N GLY A 12 21.69 -4.84 6.46
CA GLY A 12 20.87 -5.05 5.27
C GLY A 12 20.82 -6.53 4.85
N ALA A 13 21.96 -7.23 4.89
CA ALA A 13 22.01 -8.66 4.59
C ALA A 13 21.23 -9.52 5.60
N ALA A 14 21.25 -9.14 6.88
CA ALA A 14 20.48 -9.81 7.93
C ALA A 14 18.97 -9.65 7.70
N PHE A 15 18.50 -8.43 7.38
CA PHE A 15 17.10 -8.19 7.03
C PHE A 15 16.68 -8.96 5.79
N ALA A 16 17.50 -8.93 4.74
CA ALA A 16 17.23 -9.69 3.52
C ALA A 16 17.11 -11.20 3.81
N ALA A 17 18.05 -11.77 4.56
CA ALA A 17 18.03 -13.19 4.94
C ALA A 17 16.77 -13.55 5.75
N TYR A 18 16.38 -12.69 6.68
CA TYR A 18 15.14 -12.86 7.45
C TYR A 18 13.91 -12.81 6.54
N GLN A 19 13.80 -11.80 5.68
CA GLN A 19 12.69 -11.69 4.75
C GLN A 19 12.59 -12.90 3.81
N HIS A 20 13.73 -13.42 3.32
CA HIS A 20 13.76 -14.64 2.52
C HIS A 20 13.29 -15.89 3.28
N SER A 21 13.37 -15.91 4.61
CA SER A 21 12.86 -17.03 5.42
C SER A 21 11.34 -16.96 5.63
N LEU A 22 10.71 -15.82 5.39
CA LEU A 22 9.27 -15.64 5.52
C LEU A 22 8.55 -16.19 4.28
N ILE A 23 8.26 -17.47 4.27
CA ILE A 23 7.56 -18.10 3.16
C ILE A 23 6.06 -18.04 3.40
N ALA A 24 5.34 -17.38 2.49
CA ALA A 24 3.89 -17.26 2.50
C ALA A 24 3.31 -18.03 1.29
N GLY A 25 3.03 -19.28 1.46
CA GLY A 25 2.46 -20.17 0.43
C GLY A 25 1.41 -21.10 1.00
N GLY A 26 0.83 -21.95 0.14
CA GLY A 26 -0.16 -22.95 0.55
C GLY A 26 -1.51 -22.34 0.96
N SER A 27 -1.83 -21.12 0.49
CA SER A 27 -3.15 -20.52 0.69
C SER A 27 -4.23 -21.25 -0.13
N ASP A 28 -5.50 -20.99 0.18
CA ASP A 28 -6.63 -21.53 -0.61
C ASP A 28 -6.49 -21.16 -2.10
N PHE A 29 -6.02 -19.92 -2.39
CA PHE A 29 -5.70 -19.50 -3.75
C PHE A 29 -4.64 -20.41 -4.41
N ASP A 30 -3.54 -20.76 -3.71
CA ASP A 30 -2.48 -21.58 -4.27
C ASP A 30 -2.98 -22.99 -4.58
N HIS A 31 -3.77 -23.56 -3.67
CA HIS A 31 -4.39 -24.87 -3.89
C HIS A 31 -5.34 -24.88 -5.09
N TYR A 32 -6.11 -23.80 -5.28
CA TYR A 32 -7.00 -23.64 -6.42
C TYR A 32 -6.23 -23.42 -7.73
N TYR A 33 -5.35 -22.42 -7.73
CA TYR A 33 -4.78 -21.89 -8.98
C TYR A 33 -3.62 -22.75 -9.51
N TYR A 34 -2.73 -23.20 -8.64
CA TYR A 34 -1.54 -23.96 -9.01
C TYR A 34 -1.69 -25.47 -8.85
N ASN A 35 -2.47 -25.92 -7.88
CA ASN A 35 -2.63 -27.34 -7.62
C ASN A 35 -3.91 -27.93 -8.25
N GLY A 36 -4.75 -27.12 -8.90
CA GLY A 36 -5.95 -27.59 -9.59
C GLY A 36 -7.07 -28.08 -8.67
N ASN A 37 -7.04 -27.71 -7.38
CA ASN A 37 -8.10 -28.09 -6.43
C ASN A 37 -9.28 -27.13 -6.57
N GLU A 38 -10.27 -27.50 -7.38
CA GLU A 38 -11.46 -26.69 -7.65
C GLU A 38 -12.29 -26.35 -6.40
N ASP A 39 -12.20 -27.16 -5.35
CA ASP A 39 -12.94 -26.97 -4.11
C ASP A 39 -12.21 -26.08 -3.09
N ALA A 40 -10.96 -25.69 -3.35
CA ALA A 40 -10.17 -24.87 -2.44
C ALA A 40 -10.71 -23.45 -2.31
N LEU A 41 -11.35 -22.92 -3.34
CA LEU A 41 -12.02 -21.61 -3.28
C LEU A 41 -13.54 -21.79 -3.26
N THR A 42 -14.20 -21.03 -2.40
CA THR A 42 -15.67 -20.86 -2.43
C THR A 42 -16.09 -20.11 -3.70
N GLU A 43 -17.34 -20.26 -4.12
CA GLU A 43 -17.89 -19.54 -5.28
C GLU A 43 -17.77 -18.02 -5.13
N LYS A 44 -17.85 -17.50 -3.92
CA LYS A 44 -17.64 -16.09 -3.61
C LYS A 44 -16.19 -15.65 -3.89
N GLN A 45 -15.21 -16.46 -3.47
CA GLN A 45 -13.79 -16.20 -3.72
C GLN A 45 -13.43 -16.34 -5.21
N LYS A 46 -14.02 -17.31 -5.92
CA LYS A 46 -13.84 -17.46 -7.38
C LYS A 46 -14.37 -16.24 -8.14
N ARG A 47 -15.55 -15.72 -7.77
CA ARG A 47 -16.04 -14.45 -8.36
C ARG A 47 -15.11 -13.29 -8.02
N GLY A 48 -14.58 -13.21 -6.79
CA GLY A 48 -13.59 -12.23 -6.37
C GLY A 48 -12.31 -12.28 -7.22
N LEU A 49 -11.79 -13.49 -7.50
CA LEU A 49 -10.65 -13.70 -8.41
C LEU A 49 -10.95 -13.19 -9.82
N ALA A 50 -12.12 -13.50 -10.35
CA ALA A 50 -12.54 -13.00 -11.67
C ALA A 50 -12.64 -11.46 -11.72
N ILE A 51 -13.06 -10.82 -10.61
CA ILE A 51 -13.06 -9.35 -10.50
C ILE A 51 -11.62 -8.84 -10.41
N PHE A 52 -10.77 -9.46 -9.63
CA PHE A 52 -9.37 -9.09 -9.43
C PHE A 52 -8.59 -9.08 -10.76
N THR A 53 -8.78 -10.10 -11.61
CA THR A 53 -8.11 -10.23 -12.89
C THR A 53 -8.82 -9.50 -14.04
N GLY A 54 -10.11 -9.21 -13.89
CA GLY A 54 -10.96 -8.60 -14.90
C GLY A 54 -11.32 -7.14 -14.60
N LYS A 55 -12.56 -6.89 -14.25
CA LYS A 55 -13.14 -5.55 -14.06
C LYS A 55 -12.38 -4.70 -13.04
N GLY A 56 -11.87 -5.31 -11.97
CA GLY A 56 -11.11 -4.64 -10.92
C GLY A 56 -9.70 -4.24 -11.33
N GLN A 57 -9.13 -4.85 -12.38
CA GLN A 57 -7.77 -4.59 -12.89
C GLN A 57 -6.65 -4.66 -11.85
N CYS A 58 -6.89 -5.28 -10.70
CA CYS A 58 -5.92 -5.36 -9.60
C CYS A 58 -4.65 -6.11 -10.02
N SER A 59 -4.79 -7.14 -10.89
CA SER A 59 -3.68 -7.91 -11.43
C SER A 59 -2.73 -7.13 -12.35
N SER A 60 -3.08 -5.89 -12.74
CA SER A 60 -2.19 -5.02 -13.51
C SER A 60 -0.97 -4.55 -12.70
N CYS A 61 -1.12 -4.40 -11.40
CA CYS A 61 -0.05 -4.09 -10.46
C CYS A 61 0.26 -5.29 -9.55
N HIS A 62 -0.77 -6.03 -9.12
CA HIS A 62 -0.63 -7.23 -8.29
C HIS A 62 -0.62 -8.49 -9.15
N ALA A 63 0.46 -8.66 -9.92
CA ALA A 63 0.59 -9.71 -10.93
C ALA A 63 0.47 -11.13 -10.34
N ILE A 64 -0.22 -12.01 -11.09
CA ILE A 64 -0.28 -13.44 -10.83
C ILE A 64 0.75 -14.12 -11.73
N GLY A 65 1.74 -14.78 -11.13
CA GLY A 65 2.78 -15.51 -11.85
C GLY A 65 2.31 -16.90 -12.30
N GLU A 66 3.12 -17.56 -13.13
CA GLU A 66 2.79 -18.88 -13.69
C GLU A 66 2.97 -20.03 -12.70
N GLU A 67 4.00 -19.99 -11.86
CA GLU A 67 4.31 -21.06 -10.91
C GLU A 67 4.01 -20.66 -9.45
N PHE A 68 4.13 -19.36 -9.15
CA PHE A 68 3.80 -18.78 -7.84
C PHE A 68 3.50 -17.29 -8.01
N SER A 69 2.85 -16.68 -7.02
CA SER A 69 2.54 -15.25 -7.03
C SER A 69 2.98 -14.55 -5.77
N LEU A 70 3.71 -13.46 -5.93
CA LEU A 70 3.91 -12.46 -4.87
C LEU A 70 2.79 -11.42 -4.88
N PHE A 71 1.99 -11.38 -5.93
CA PHE A 71 0.99 -10.34 -6.15
C PHE A 71 1.60 -8.95 -6.12
N SER A 72 2.69 -8.76 -6.85
CA SER A 72 3.41 -7.51 -7.02
C SER A 72 4.05 -7.49 -8.40
N ASP A 73 4.10 -6.34 -9.03
CA ASP A 73 4.85 -6.08 -10.26
C ASP A 73 6.24 -5.47 -9.97
N GLU A 74 6.58 -5.31 -8.69
CA GLU A 74 7.83 -4.73 -8.20
C GLU A 74 8.03 -3.25 -8.62
N LYS A 75 7.00 -2.61 -9.18
CA LYS A 75 7.06 -1.22 -9.64
C LYS A 75 6.53 -0.24 -8.59
N LEU A 76 6.58 1.01 -8.95
CA LEU A 76 6.22 2.15 -8.11
C LEU A 76 5.04 2.90 -8.72
N HIS A 77 3.97 3.07 -7.95
CA HIS A 77 2.71 3.67 -8.39
C HIS A 77 2.27 4.78 -7.44
N ASN A 78 1.63 5.80 -8.00
CA ASN A 78 0.99 6.87 -7.24
C ASN A 78 -0.51 6.61 -7.18
N THR A 79 -1.03 6.29 -6.01
CA THR A 79 -2.47 6.09 -5.74
C THR A 79 -3.15 7.34 -5.19
N GLY A 80 -2.37 8.39 -4.91
CA GLY A 80 -2.83 9.65 -4.34
C GLY A 80 -2.74 9.74 -2.81
N VAL A 81 -2.46 8.64 -2.11
CA VAL A 81 -2.36 8.63 -0.64
C VAL A 81 -1.23 9.55 -0.16
N GLY A 82 -0.02 9.45 -0.74
CA GLY A 82 1.09 10.33 -0.40
C GLY A 82 0.82 11.78 -0.78
N TYR A 83 0.14 12.02 -1.90
CA TYR A 83 -0.32 13.37 -2.26
C TYR A 83 -1.23 13.97 -1.17
N GLN A 84 -2.22 13.21 -0.72
CA GLN A 84 -3.10 13.65 0.36
C GLN A 84 -2.32 13.96 1.64
N ALA A 85 -1.43 13.07 2.04
CA ALA A 85 -0.64 13.21 3.25
C ALA A 85 0.29 14.43 3.21
N SER A 86 0.94 14.69 2.05
CA SER A 86 1.93 15.77 1.94
C SER A 86 1.36 17.12 1.51
N MET A 87 0.28 17.14 0.71
CA MET A 87 -0.21 18.37 0.06
C MET A 87 -1.53 18.88 0.62
N LEU A 88 -2.33 18.02 1.25
CA LEU A 88 -3.65 18.39 1.78
C LEU A 88 -3.65 18.60 3.31
N ILE A 89 -2.48 18.55 3.95
CA ILE A 89 -2.36 18.92 5.36
C ILE A 89 -2.56 20.44 5.46
N PRO A 90 -3.52 20.92 6.27
CA PRO A 90 -3.66 22.34 6.53
C PRO A 90 -2.33 22.91 7.06
N PRO A 91 -1.91 24.10 6.62
CA PRO A 91 -0.73 24.73 7.17
C PRO A 91 -0.90 24.91 8.68
N GLY A 92 0.12 24.54 9.43
CA GLY A 92 0.15 24.78 10.88
C GLY A 92 0.09 26.29 11.15
N ILE A 93 -0.76 26.72 12.09
CA ILE A 93 -0.83 28.12 12.52
C ILE A 93 0.00 28.27 13.79
N GLY A 94 1.10 29.02 13.70
CA GLY A 94 1.87 29.49 14.86
C GLY A 94 1.24 30.73 15.47
N ARG A 95 1.38 30.87 16.79
CA ARG A 95 0.99 32.05 17.52
C ARG A 95 2.19 32.60 18.28
N SER A 96 2.44 33.89 18.16
CA SER A 96 3.49 34.55 18.94
C SER A 96 2.95 35.87 19.53
N GLU A 97 3.27 36.12 20.80
CA GLU A 97 2.95 37.36 21.46
C GLU A 97 4.03 38.40 21.12
N LEU A 98 3.67 39.44 20.40
CA LEU A 98 4.57 40.55 20.03
C LEU A 98 4.72 41.59 21.15
N ALA A 99 3.67 41.78 21.95
CA ALA A 99 3.63 42.67 23.10
C ALA A 99 2.52 42.16 24.05
N PRO A 100 2.53 42.56 25.32
CA PRO A 100 1.48 42.16 26.26
C PRO A 100 0.07 42.39 25.66
N GLY A 101 -0.65 41.28 25.47
CA GLY A 101 -2.01 41.27 24.90
C GLY A 101 -2.10 41.37 23.38
N THR A 102 -0.99 41.39 22.65
CA THR A 102 -0.97 41.46 21.18
C THR A 102 -0.38 40.14 20.62
N THR A 103 -1.25 39.26 20.15
CA THR A 103 -0.85 37.98 19.51
C THR A 103 -0.99 38.08 18.01
N ILE A 104 0.01 37.61 17.28
CA ILE A 104 -0.07 37.36 15.84
C ILE A 104 -0.21 35.89 15.55
N GLU A 105 -0.97 35.56 14.54
CA GLU A 105 -1.04 34.24 13.93
C GLU A 105 -0.26 34.28 12.61
N PHE A 106 0.54 33.25 12.37
CA PHE A 106 1.33 33.14 11.15
C PHE A 106 1.38 31.69 10.71
N ASP A 107 1.50 31.50 9.41
CA ASP A 107 1.70 30.17 8.84
C ASP A 107 3.13 29.70 9.12
N LEU A 108 3.25 28.62 9.88
CA LEU A 108 4.54 28.01 10.24
C LEU A 108 5.36 27.57 9.03
N SER A 109 4.73 27.35 7.88
CA SER A 109 5.43 27.02 6.65
C SER A 109 6.39 28.11 6.16
N TYR A 110 6.16 29.37 6.56
CA TYR A 110 7.02 30.50 6.19
C TYR A 110 8.14 30.80 7.19
N VAL A 111 8.05 30.29 8.42
CA VAL A 111 8.91 30.78 9.52
C VAL A 111 9.94 29.77 9.96
N SER A 112 9.71 28.47 9.76
CA SER A 112 10.68 27.45 10.12
C SER A 112 10.50 26.19 9.30
N PRO A 113 11.50 25.80 8.51
CA PRO A 113 11.54 24.48 7.88
C PRO A 113 11.61 23.31 8.89
N SER A 114 11.88 23.63 10.18
CA SER A 114 12.04 22.66 11.27
C SER A 114 10.92 22.69 12.31
N ALA A 115 9.91 23.56 12.19
CA ALA A 115 8.79 23.62 13.11
C ALA A 115 7.72 22.62 12.70
N GLU A 116 7.66 21.50 13.41
CA GLU A 116 6.85 20.31 13.16
C GLU A 116 7.08 19.73 11.75
N GLU A 117 7.78 18.62 11.74
CA GLU A 117 7.95 17.80 10.53
C GLU A 117 6.58 17.57 9.90
N ARG A 118 6.28 18.31 8.82
CA ARG A 118 5.25 17.82 7.91
C ARG A 118 5.67 16.40 7.56
N PRO A 119 4.80 15.40 7.71
CA PRO A 119 5.16 14.07 7.26
C PRO A 119 5.60 14.21 5.80
N ASN A 120 6.89 14.04 5.57
CA ASN A 120 7.47 14.08 4.24
C ASN A 120 7.05 12.78 3.56
N ASP A 121 5.98 12.81 2.79
CA ASP A 121 5.38 11.65 2.17
C ASP A 121 5.47 11.74 0.64
N LEU A 122 6.65 12.16 0.18
CA LEU A 122 6.91 12.37 -1.24
C LEU A 122 7.30 11.07 -1.97
N GLY A 123 7.47 9.97 -1.23
CA GLY A 123 7.73 8.65 -1.77
C GLY A 123 9.07 8.57 -2.52
N ARG A 124 9.05 7.96 -3.70
CA ARG A 124 10.26 7.74 -4.50
C ARG A 124 11.03 9.02 -4.79
N TYR A 125 10.36 10.15 -4.91
CA TYR A 125 10.99 11.46 -5.15
C TYR A 125 12.09 11.80 -4.13
N GLU A 126 11.95 11.37 -2.87
CA GLU A 126 12.95 11.63 -1.82
C GLU A 126 14.34 11.04 -2.13
N VAL A 127 14.39 10.04 -3.02
CA VAL A 127 15.62 9.38 -3.44
C VAL A 127 16.10 9.85 -4.81
N THR A 128 15.17 10.09 -5.73
CA THR A 128 15.50 10.39 -7.14
C THR A 128 15.56 11.87 -7.44
N GLU A 129 14.87 12.70 -6.65
CA GLU A 129 14.65 14.12 -6.92
C GLU A 129 13.96 14.39 -8.28
N ASP A 130 13.48 13.34 -8.97
CA ASP A 130 12.72 13.46 -10.19
C ASP A 130 11.25 13.83 -9.87
N PRO A 131 10.76 15.01 -10.33
CA PRO A 131 9.39 15.42 -10.06
C PRO A 131 8.31 14.41 -10.50
N SER A 132 8.59 13.59 -11.50
CA SER A 132 7.68 12.54 -11.97
C SER A 132 7.53 11.37 -10.98
N ASP A 133 8.44 11.24 -10.01
CA ASP A 133 8.44 10.19 -9.00
C ASP A 133 7.74 10.59 -7.69
N ARG A 134 7.18 11.81 -7.63
CA ARG A 134 6.43 12.24 -6.45
C ARG A 134 5.26 11.33 -6.17
N TRP A 135 5.13 10.98 -4.87
CA TRP A 135 4.03 10.17 -4.32
C TRP A 135 3.94 8.75 -4.88
N LYS A 136 5.00 8.24 -5.52
CA LYS A 136 5.10 6.86 -5.94
C LYS A 136 5.64 5.98 -4.82
N PHE A 137 4.92 4.88 -4.56
CA PHE A 137 5.29 3.84 -3.59
C PHE A 137 5.26 2.48 -4.27
N ARG A 138 6.06 1.55 -3.75
CA ARG A 138 6.17 0.21 -4.33
C ARG A 138 4.88 -0.57 -4.15
N THR A 139 4.49 -1.34 -5.17
CA THR A 139 3.40 -2.32 -5.06
C THR A 139 3.76 -3.38 -4.02
N PRO A 140 3.06 -3.47 -2.88
CA PRO A 140 3.33 -4.49 -1.88
C PRO A 140 2.81 -5.86 -2.34
N SER A 141 3.38 -6.94 -1.78
CA SER A 141 2.76 -8.25 -1.87
C SER A 141 1.38 -8.26 -1.22
N LEU A 142 0.45 -9.03 -1.78
CA LEU A 142 -0.85 -9.28 -1.14
C LEU A 142 -0.89 -10.60 -0.35
N ARG A 143 0.23 -11.31 -0.25
CA ARG A 143 0.32 -12.51 0.60
C ARG A 143 0.00 -12.14 2.03
N ASN A 144 -0.89 -12.90 2.67
CA ASN A 144 -1.32 -12.68 4.05
C ASN A 144 -1.93 -11.29 4.31
N VAL A 145 -2.41 -10.61 3.28
CA VAL A 145 -2.91 -9.23 3.38
C VAL A 145 -4.03 -9.07 4.42
N SER A 146 -4.82 -10.12 4.67
CA SER A 146 -5.88 -10.07 5.69
C SER A 146 -5.36 -10.00 7.13
N LEU A 147 -4.08 -10.31 7.36
CA LEU A 147 -3.45 -10.36 8.67
C LEU A 147 -2.60 -9.12 8.98
N THR A 148 -2.48 -8.19 8.05
CA THR A 148 -1.54 -7.07 8.15
C THR A 148 -2.20 -5.68 8.08
N PRO A 149 -3.37 -5.44 8.72
CA PRO A 149 -3.85 -4.08 8.88
C PRO A 149 -2.93 -3.28 9.82
N PRO A 150 -2.90 -1.93 9.71
CA PRO A 150 -3.63 -1.09 8.75
C PRO A 150 -2.95 -1.07 7.38
N TYR A 151 -3.69 -0.63 6.36
CA TYR A 151 -3.31 -0.67 4.95
C TYR A 151 -2.84 0.67 4.42
N MET A 152 -2.32 0.66 3.19
CA MET A 152 -1.54 1.68 2.51
C MET A 152 -0.16 1.88 3.18
N HIS A 153 0.77 2.59 2.51
CA HIS A 153 2.12 2.79 3.04
C HIS A 153 2.17 3.55 4.36
N ASN A 154 1.16 4.36 4.64
CA ASN A 154 1.04 5.18 5.86
C ASN A 154 -0.03 4.68 6.85
N GLY A 155 -0.65 3.52 6.59
CA GLY A 155 -1.62 2.92 7.50
C GLY A 155 -2.96 3.66 7.62
N THR A 156 -3.35 4.47 6.63
CA THR A 156 -4.57 5.29 6.71
C THR A 156 -5.89 4.53 6.56
N LEU A 157 -5.86 3.31 6.04
CA LEU A 157 -7.05 2.47 5.86
C LEU A 157 -6.99 1.27 6.81
N SER A 158 -8.06 1.03 7.55
CA SER A 158 -8.09 0.05 8.63
C SER A 158 -8.57 -1.33 8.18
N THR A 159 -9.34 -1.41 7.09
CA THR A 159 -9.98 -2.65 6.63
C THR A 159 -9.76 -2.89 5.13
N LEU A 160 -9.86 -4.17 4.71
CA LEU A 160 -9.84 -4.52 3.28
C LEU A 160 -11.04 -3.94 2.53
N GLU A 161 -12.16 -3.80 3.20
CA GLU A 161 -13.36 -3.17 2.68
C GLU A 161 -13.09 -1.71 2.32
N GLU A 162 -12.40 -0.95 3.18
CA GLU A 162 -11.97 0.44 2.90
C GLU A 162 -10.97 0.50 1.75
N VAL A 163 -10.02 -0.45 1.67
CA VAL A 163 -9.07 -0.54 0.55
C VAL A 163 -9.79 -0.75 -0.78
N VAL A 164 -10.74 -1.70 -0.82
CA VAL A 164 -11.50 -1.97 -2.05
C VAL A 164 -12.38 -0.77 -2.43
N ALA A 165 -13.00 -0.10 -1.46
CA ALA A 165 -13.78 1.12 -1.70
C ALA A 165 -12.89 2.25 -2.25
N PHE A 166 -11.70 2.47 -1.66
CA PHE A 166 -10.73 3.45 -2.13
C PHE A 166 -10.36 3.26 -3.61
N TYR A 167 -10.04 2.03 -4.04
CA TYR A 167 -9.76 1.75 -5.45
C TYR A 167 -11.01 1.80 -6.32
N ASN A 168 -12.17 1.42 -5.77
CA ASN A 168 -13.45 1.54 -6.50
C ASN A 168 -13.78 3.00 -6.85
N ASP A 169 -13.40 3.93 -5.98
CA ASP A 169 -13.57 5.38 -6.19
C ASP A 169 -12.49 5.98 -7.11
N GLY A 170 -11.42 5.24 -7.40
CA GLY A 170 -10.33 5.66 -8.29
C GLY A 170 -9.20 6.41 -7.60
N GLY A 171 -8.94 6.09 -6.32
CA GLY A 171 -7.87 6.71 -5.55
C GLY A 171 -8.11 8.19 -5.25
N ILE A 172 -7.03 8.94 -4.98
CA ILE A 172 -7.12 10.38 -4.72
C ILE A 172 -6.59 11.16 -5.93
N PRO A 173 -7.43 11.95 -6.62
CA PRO A 173 -7.05 12.70 -7.80
C PRO A 173 -5.88 13.66 -7.54
N ASN A 174 -4.86 13.58 -8.39
CA ASN A 174 -3.71 14.48 -8.36
C ASN A 174 -3.02 14.52 -9.75
N PRO A 175 -2.14 15.50 -10.02
CA PRO A 175 -1.54 15.67 -11.35
C PRO A 175 -0.67 14.49 -11.83
N LEU A 176 -0.18 13.64 -10.92
CA LEU A 176 0.70 12.52 -11.21
C LEU A 176 0.06 11.16 -10.84
N LEU A 177 -1.27 11.11 -10.66
CA LEU A 177 -1.98 9.87 -10.39
C LEU A 177 -1.67 8.84 -11.47
N ASP A 178 -1.39 7.60 -11.04
CA ASP A 178 -1.13 6.53 -12.01
C ASP A 178 -2.34 6.32 -12.94
N PRO A 179 -2.16 6.26 -14.25
CA PRO A 179 -3.25 6.13 -15.21
C PRO A 179 -4.04 4.83 -15.10
N LEU A 180 -3.51 3.80 -14.42
CA LEU A 180 -4.24 2.59 -14.09
C LEU A 180 -5.22 2.79 -12.92
N ILE A 181 -5.04 3.84 -12.11
CA ILE A 181 -5.93 4.17 -10.99
C ILE A 181 -7.10 5.00 -11.51
N ARG A 182 -8.27 4.38 -11.57
CA ARG A 182 -9.50 4.98 -12.07
C ARG A 182 -10.72 4.33 -11.42
N PRO A 183 -11.88 5.00 -11.37
CA PRO A 183 -13.10 4.43 -10.81
C PRO A 183 -13.48 3.10 -11.46
N LEU A 184 -13.59 2.04 -10.65
CA LEU A 184 -13.86 0.68 -11.14
C LEU A 184 -15.35 0.39 -11.32
N ARG A 185 -16.21 1.14 -10.63
CA ARG A 185 -17.68 0.98 -10.66
C ARG A 185 -18.13 -0.44 -10.27
N LEU A 186 -17.50 -1.00 -9.27
CA LEU A 186 -17.91 -2.27 -8.67
C LEU A 186 -19.17 -2.06 -7.85
N SER A 187 -20.13 -2.96 -8.00
CA SER A 187 -21.29 -3.04 -7.11
C SER A 187 -20.86 -3.47 -5.70
N SER A 188 -21.73 -3.28 -4.70
CA SER A 188 -21.45 -3.71 -3.33
C SER A 188 -21.20 -5.23 -3.23
N GLN A 189 -21.87 -6.04 -4.06
CA GLN A 189 -21.64 -7.48 -4.12
C GLN A 189 -20.24 -7.79 -4.68
N GLU A 190 -19.85 -7.14 -5.78
CA GLU A 190 -18.52 -7.31 -6.37
C GLU A 190 -17.41 -6.90 -5.41
N GLN A 191 -17.56 -5.80 -4.67
CA GLN A 191 -16.63 -5.39 -3.63
C GLN A 191 -16.50 -6.45 -2.53
N THR A 192 -17.64 -7.00 -2.08
CA THR A 192 -17.66 -8.06 -1.06
C THR A 192 -17.00 -9.36 -1.56
N ASP A 193 -17.19 -9.72 -2.82
CA ASP A 193 -16.59 -10.90 -3.44
C ASP A 193 -15.07 -10.70 -3.60
N LEU A 194 -14.63 -9.50 -3.98
CA LEU A 194 -13.21 -9.14 -4.08
C LEU A 194 -12.51 -9.22 -2.71
N VAL A 195 -13.11 -8.69 -1.65
CA VAL A 195 -12.59 -8.82 -0.28
C VAL A 195 -12.49 -10.30 0.13
N ALA A 196 -13.48 -11.13 -0.22
CA ALA A 196 -13.41 -12.56 0.07
C ALA A 196 -12.24 -13.24 -0.63
N PHE A 197 -11.93 -12.86 -1.87
CA PHE A 197 -10.74 -13.34 -2.59
C PHE A 197 -9.45 -12.88 -1.91
N LEU A 198 -9.33 -11.62 -1.53
CA LEU A 198 -8.13 -11.13 -0.81
C LEU A 198 -7.86 -11.91 0.48
N LYS A 199 -8.91 -12.32 1.19
CA LYS A 199 -8.79 -13.18 2.39
C LYS A 199 -8.31 -14.60 2.06
N ALA A 200 -8.55 -15.12 0.85
CA ALA A 200 -8.07 -16.43 0.39
C ALA A 200 -6.56 -16.46 0.07
N LEU A 201 -5.87 -15.32 0.11
CA LEU A 201 -4.42 -15.21 -0.05
C LEU A 201 -3.65 -15.46 1.25
N THR A 202 -4.33 -15.89 2.30
CA THR A 202 -3.78 -16.13 3.62
C THR A 202 -3.19 -17.52 3.71
N SER A 203 -1.93 -17.62 4.11
CA SER A 203 -1.24 -18.90 4.36
C SER A 203 -1.72 -19.53 5.67
N PRO A 204 -1.91 -20.86 5.74
CA PRO A 204 -2.33 -21.53 6.97
C PRO A 204 -1.27 -21.47 8.08
N GLU A 205 0.01 -21.32 7.72
CA GLU A 205 1.17 -21.27 8.63
C GLU A 205 1.73 -19.86 8.82
N ALA A 206 0.95 -18.82 8.49
CA ALA A 206 1.39 -17.45 8.68
C ALA A 206 1.73 -17.20 10.16
N PHE A 207 2.97 -16.85 10.43
CA PHE A 207 3.48 -16.50 11.76
C PHE A 207 3.63 -17.64 12.79
N ASN A 208 3.85 -18.89 12.37
CA ASN A 208 4.35 -19.96 13.26
C ASN A 208 5.86 -19.95 13.37
#